data_7c6e4d99c6aa33c1d6be4ffc6f57271f
#
_entry.id   7c6e4d99c6aa33c1d6be4ffc6f57271f
#
_cell.length_a   1.000
_cell.length_b   1.000
_cell.length_c   1.000
_cell.angle_alpha   90.00
_cell.angle_beta   90.00
_cell.angle_gamma   90.00
#
_symmetry.space_group_name_H-M   'P 1'
#
loop_
_entity.id
_entity.type
_entity.pdbx_description
1 polymer ?
#
loop_
_entity_poly.entity_id
_entity_poly.type
_entity_poly.pdbx_seq_one_letter_code
_entity_poly.pdbx_strand_id
1 'polypeptide(L)'
;MLHVALKCQKAFERYEEEDDKYIVHFQEDEGGKKKVGPPSTLDWNNARIFVNFLQSFYDVTLKFSATNSVSVNCFYNEICELHNQLNQLNESDDILLSKMVSNMKLKFDKYWGNPENINLLMFLAIVLDPRYKMGYVKFSLKFFYDAQTVTRVTLLIEQTLNRLYVVYGGGLKPKDNASDESAKFNAAGSSHQRRTFLSNFIKHQEEHSVFESCNEVEKYLGDENVSPLTPSFDILLWWKVNSTKYNILAMIARDVLAVPVSSVASEQAFSTGGRILDPYRSSLNPKTVNYLICTQSWLKGANEGVSLEVAEEEEDAELDDGFLNVSQLGGVADSSAIIVD
;
A
#
# COMPACT_ATOMS: atom_id res chain seq x y z
N MET A 1 -22.80 2.13 -1.87
CA MET A 1 -24.25 2.11 -1.66
C MET A 1 -24.69 3.09 -0.57
N LEU A 2 -24.30 2.97 0.72
CA LEU A 2 -24.69 3.92 1.78
C LEU A 2 -24.27 5.37 1.49
N HIS A 3 -23.05 5.60 0.98
CA HIS A 3 -22.58 6.93 0.58
C HIS A 3 -23.51 7.58 -0.49
N VAL A 4 -23.95 6.81 -1.47
CA VAL A 4 -24.93 7.28 -2.48
C VAL A 4 -26.29 7.55 -1.85
N ALA A 5 -26.73 6.66 -0.94
CA ALA A 5 -28.01 6.88 -0.22
C ALA A 5 -27.99 8.21 0.57
N LEU A 6 -26.90 8.53 1.25
CA LEU A 6 -26.74 9.80 1.97
C LEU A 6 -26.81 11.03 1.05
N LYS A 7 -26.27 10.96 -0.18
CA LYS A 7 -26.43 12.02 -1.18
C LYS A 7 -27.90 12.22 -1.59
N CYS A 8 -28.70 11.16 -1.55
CA CYS A 8 -30.13 11.18 -1.91
C CYS A 8 -31.04 11.45 -0.71
N GLN A 9 -30.53 11.66 0.50
CA GLN A 9 -31.36 11.82 1.71
C GLN A 9 -32.45 12.88 1.53
N LYS A 10 -32.07 14.08 1.07
CA LYS A 10 -33.03 15.17 0.84
C LYS A 10 -34.16 14.79 -0.15
N ALA A 11 -33.84 13.96 -1.13
CA ALA A 11 -34.85 13.48 -2.09
C ALA A 11 -35.80 12.48 -1.42
N PHE A 12 -35.35 11.62 -0.53
CA PHE A 12 -36.20 10.70 0.22
C PHE A 12 -37.10 11.45 1.22
N GLU A 13 -36.55 12.44 1.93
CA GLU A 13 -37.32 13.29 2.87
C GLU A 13 -38.42 14.05 2.12
N ARG A 14 -38.11 14.65 0.98
CA ARG A 14 -39.08 15.35 0.14
C ARG A 14 -40.13 14.39 -0.43
N TYR A 15 -39.76 13.18 -0.82
CA TYR A 15 -40.66 12.18 -1.32
C TYR A 15 -41.64 11.71 -0.24
N GLU A 16 -41.21 11.62 1.01
CA GLU A 16 -42.05 11.33 2.16
C GLU A 16 -43.09 12.44 2.42
N GLU A 17 -42.70 13.72 2.19
CA GLU A 17 -43.61 14.88 2.35
C GLU A 17 -44.62 15.03 1.19
N GLU A 18 -44.26 14.67 -0.03
CA GLU A 18 -45.03 14.93 -1.23
C GLU A 18 -45.93 13.74 -1.67
N ASP A 19 -45.64 12.50 -1.26
CA ASP A 19 -46.39 11.30 -1.69
C ASP A 19 -46.88 10.44 -0.52
N ASP A 20 -48.17 10.59 -0.20
CA ASP A 20 -48.83 9.79 0.84
C ASP A 20 -48.71 8.28 0.59
N LYS A 21 -48.57 7.84 -0.68
CA LYS A 21 -48.46 6.42 -1.04
C LYS A 21 -47.12 5.84 -0.62
N TYR A 22 -46.10 6.67 -0.48
CA TYR A 22 -44.77 6.25 -0.03
C TYR A 22 -44.83 5.63 1.37
N ILE A 23 -45.50 6.28 2.31
CA ILE A 23 -45.70 5.76 3.67
C ILE A 23 -46.57 4.49 3.66
N VAL A 24 -47.67 4.49 2.86
CA VAL A 24 -48.58 3.34 2.74
C VAL A 24 -47.86 2.11 2.21
N HIS A 25 -46.92 2.25 1.27
CA HIS A 25 -46.10 1.16 0.74
C HIS A 25 -45.33 0.40 1.83
N PHE A 26 -44.85 1.09 2.87
CA PHE A 26 -44.14 0.45 4.01
C PHE A 26 -45.09 -0.13 5.05
N GLN A 27 -46.38 0.20 5.01
CA GLN A 27 -47.41 -0.33 5.92
C GLN A 27 -47.99 -1.63 5.40
N GLU A 28 -47.87 -1.92 4.11
CA GLU A 28 -48.40 -3.15 3.51
C GLU A 28 -47.55 -4.37 3.94
N ASP A 29 -48.19 -5.40 4.48
CA ASP A 29 -47.59 -6.66 4.86
C ASP A 29 -47.39 -7.56 3.63
N GLU A 30 -46.16 -7.83 3.23
CA GLU A 30 -45.84 -8.86 2.25
C GLU A 30 -45.63 -10.21 2.97
N GLY A 31 -46.64 -11.08 2.88
CA GLY A 31 -46.49 -12.46 3.38
C GLY A 31 -46.32 -12.59 4.89
N GLY A 32 -46.89 -11.66 5.69
CA GLY A 32 -46.88 -11.70 7.15
C GLY A 32 -45.57 -11.21 7.79
N LYS A 33 -44.65 -10.60 7.02
CA LYS A 33 -43.50 -9.90 7.56
C LYS A 33 -43.71 -8.40 7.51
N LYS A 34 -43.72 -7.76 8.68
CA LYS A 34 -43.80 -6.32 8.80
C LYS A 34 -42.62 -5.68 8.05
N LYS A 35 -42.91 -4.83 7.06
CA LYS A 35 -41.91 -4.03 6.37
C LYS A 35 -41.29 -3.03 7.35
N VAL A 36 -39.98 -2.78 7.18
CA VAL A 36 -39.28 -1.70 7.88
C VAL A 36 -39.79 -0.40 7.27
N GLY A 37 -40.16 0.59 8.08
CA GLY A 37 -40.65 1.89 7.60
C GLY A 37 -39.61 2.68 6.80
N PRO A 38 -39.99 3.88 6.31
CA PRO A 38 -39.02 4.77 5.67
C PRO A 38 -37.89 5.10 6.61
N PRO A 39 -36.71 5.48 6.08
CA PRO A 39 -35.54 5.78 6.90
C PRO A 39 -35.78 6.97 7.83
N SER A 40 -35.68 6.76 9.13
CA SER A 40 -35.82 7.80 10.14
C SER A 40 -34.56 8.68 10.21
N THR A 41 -34.64 9.82 10.89
CA THR A 41 -33.48 10.67 11.20
C THR A 41 -32.35 9.89 11.91
N LEU A 42 -32.73 8.93 12.78
CA LEU A 42 -31.76 8.06 13.44
C LEU A 42 -31.06 7.13 12.44
N ASP A 43 -31.78 6.59 11.46
CA ASP A 43 -31.17 5.73 10.43
C ASP A 43 -30.19 6.50 9.56
N TRP A 44 -30.50 7.75 9.20
CA TRP A 44 -29.59 8.62 8.47
C TRP A 44 -28.33 8.96 9.29
N ASN A 45 -28.48 9.25 10.57
CA ASN A 45 -27.33 9.49 11.45
C ASN A 45 -26.44 8.24 11.59
N ASN A 46 -27.04 7.09 11.81
CA ASN A 46 -26.32 5.82 11.83
C ASN A 46 -25.61 5.55 10.50
N ALA A 47 -26.26 5.82 9.37
CA ALA A 47 -25.64 5.66 8.05
C ALA A 47 -24.42 6.55 7.87
N ARG A 48 -24.43 7.81 8.36
CA ARG A 48 -23.26 8.70 8.35
C ARG A 48 -22.10 8.14 9.19
N ILE A 49 -22.41 7.68 10.40
CA ILE A 49 -21.41 7.06 11.28
C ILE A 49 -20.78 5.85 10.58
N PHE A 50 -21.57 4.98 9.97
CA PHE A 50 -21.08 3.82 9.23
C PHE A 50 -20.21 4.20 8.04
N VAL A 51 -20.64 5.17 7.23
CA VAL A 51 -19.88 5.62 6.06
C VAL A 51 -18.52 6.18 6.49
N ASN A 52 -18.51 7.07 7.48
CA ASN A 52 -17.27 7.68 7.97
C ASN A 52 -16.31 6.61 8.55
N PHE A 53 -16.84 5.68 9.33
CA PHE A 53 -16.03 4.59 9.90
C PHE A 53 -15.44 3.68 8.81
N LEU A 54 -16.24 3.31 7.82
CA LEU A 54 -15.82 2.37 6.78
C LEU A 54 -15.00 3.03 5.66
N GLN A 55 -14.93 4.36 5.61
CA GLN A 55 -14.22 5.09 4.55
C GLN A 55 -12.74 4.69 4.48
N SER A 56 -12.04 4.65 5.61
CA SER A 56 -10.62 4.28 5.67
C SER A 56 -10.38 2.86 5.16
N PHE A 57 -11.28 1.92 5.49
CA PHE A 57 -11.19 0.54 4.99
C PHE A 57 -11.42 0.47 3.47
N TYR A 58 -12.34 1.30 2.97
CA TYR A 58 -12.59 1.41 1.54
C TYR A 58 -11.36 1.96 0.81
N ASP A 59 -10.77 3.04 1.31
CA ASP A 59 -9.59 3.68 0.71
C ASP A 59 -8.39 2.73 0.68
N VAL A 60 -8.15 2.00 1.78
CA VAL A 60 -7.11 0.97 1.85
C VAL A 60 -7.40 -0.18 0.87
N THR A 61 -8.65 -0.59 0.73
CA THR A 61 -9.05 -1.61 -0.24
C THR A 61 -8.77 -1.15 -1.67
N LEU A 62 -9.07 0.10 -2.01
CA LEU A 62 -8.76 0.66 -3.33
C LEU A 62 -7.26 0.67 -3.61
N LYS A 63 -6.43 1.12 -2.64
CA LYS A 63 -4.97 1.10 -2.76
C LYS A 63 -4.42 -0.30 -3.01
N PHE A 64 -4.92 -1.31 -2.30
CA PHE A 64 -4.45 -2.69 -2.43
C PHE A 64 -5.01 -3.41 -3.66
N SER A 65 -6.09 -2.92 -4.22
CA SER A 65 -6.68 -3.43 -5.45
C SER A 65 -6.06 -2.83 -6.71
N ALA A 66 -5.24 -1.80 -6.57
CA ALA A 66 -4.57 -1.17 -7.70
C ALA A 66 -3.56 -2.15 -8.34
N THR A 67 -3.61 -2.25 -9.66
CA THR A 67 -2.74 -3.14 -10.46
C THR A 67 -1.58 -2.39 -11.12
N ASN A 68 -1.64 -1.05 -11.17
CA ASN A 68 -0.73 -0.22 -11.93
C ASN A 68 0.38 0.41 -11.07
N SER A 69 0.37 0.18 -9.76
CA SER A 69 1.34 0.73 -8.82
C SER A 69 1.84 -0.31 -7.83
N VAL A 70 3.05 -0.07 -7.32
CA VAL A 70 3.59 -0.88 -6.23
C VAL A 70 2.80 -0.57 -4.96
N SER A 71 2.16 -1.58 -4.37
CA SER A 71 1.35 -1.43 -3.15
C SER A 71 1.98 -2.10 -1.92
N VAL A 72 2.91 -3.03 -2.11
CA VAL A 72 3.48 -3.82 -1.01
C VAL A 72 4.31 -2.98 -0.04
N ASN A 73 5.00 -1.93 -0.49
CA ASN A 73 5.77 -1.03 0.37
C ASN A 73 4.89 -0.12 1.23
N CYS A 74 3.64 0.14 0.83
CA CYS A 74 2.67 0.93 1.58
C CYS A 74 1.81 0.07 2.51
N PHE A 75 1.77 -1.24 2.29
CA PHE A 75 0.84 -2.16 2.94
C PHE A 75 0.89 -2.07 4.47
N TYR A 76 2.07 -2.21 5.06
CA TYR A 76 2.20 -2.22 6.52
C TYR A 76 1.86 -0.85 7.14
N ASN A 77 2.16 0.24 6.43
CA ASN A 77 1.78 1.59 6.87
C ASN A 77 0.25 1.72 6.98
N GLU A 78 -0.48 1.26 5.96
CA GLU A 78 -1.95 1.29 5.96
C GLU A 78 -2.54 0.40 7.08
N ILE A 79 -1.92 -0.76 7.35
CA ILE A 79 -2.31 -1.62 8.48
C ILE A 79 -2.08 -0.93 9.83
N CYS A 80 -0.95 -0.25 10.00
CA CYS A 80 -0.67 0.53 11.22
C CYS A 80 -1.68 1.67 11.40
N GLU A 81 -2.04 2.36 10.33
CA GLU A 81 -3.02 3.45 10.38
C GLU A 81 -4.41 2.94 10.75
N LEU A 82 -4.87 1.84 10.13
CA LEU A 82 -6.13 1.20 10.51
C LEU A 82 -6.12 0.72 11.97
N HIS A 83 -5.00 0.18 12.45
CA HIS A 83 -4.86 -0.24 13.85
C HIS A 83 -5.00 0.95 14.79
N ASN A 84 -4.30 2.05 14.48
CA ASN A 84 -4.37 3.29 15.26
C ASN A 84 -5.80 3.83 15.31
N GLN A 85 -6.47 3.91 14.15
CA GLN A 85 -7.86 4.35 14.04
C GLN A 85 -8.81 3.47 14.86
N LEU A 86 -8.68 2.14 14.79
CA LEU A 86 -9.49 1.22 15.59
C LEU A 86 -9.28 1.42 17.10
N ASN A 87 -8.04 1.68 17.54
CA ASN A 87 -7.76 1.95 18.93
C ASN A 87 -8.40 3.27 19.40
N GLN A 88 -8.28 4.33 18.63
CA GLN A 88 -8.88 5.63 18.95
C GLN A 88 -10.41 5.58 19.00
N LEU A 89 -11.04 4.93 18.01
CA LEU A 89 -12.50 4.82 17.94
C LEU A 89 -13.09 3.85 18.98
N ASN A 90 -12.30 2.93 19.51
CA ASN A 90 -12.74 2.02 20.57
C ASN A 90 -12.96 2.76 21.91
N GLU A 91 -12.38 3.93 22.07
CA GLU A 91 -12.56 4.82 23.24
C GLU A 91 -13.72 5.83 23.05
N SER A 92 -14.50 5.69 21.97
CA SER A 92 -15.64 6.59 21.68
C SER A 92 -16.78 6.40 22.66
N ASP A 93 -17.44 7.51 23.03
CA ASP A 93 -18.63 7.52 23.88
C ASP A 93 -19.89 7.00 23.17
N ASP A 94 -19.87 6.86 21.86
CA ASP A 94 -20.98 6.30 21.07
C ASP A 94 -21.02 4.77 21.22
N ILE A 95 -22.07 4.29 21.89
CA ILE A 95 -22.26 2.85 22.21
C ILE A 95 -22.34 2.01 20.92
N LEU A 96 -23.02 2.51 19.86
CA LEU A 96 -23.15 1.78 18.60
C LEU A 96 -21.81 1.67 17.90
N LEU A 97 -21.08 2.79 17.80
CA LEU A 97 -19.76 2.86 17.18
C LEU A 97 -18.77 2.00 17.97
N SER A 98 -18.69 2.15 19.28
CA SER A 98 -17.78 1.39 20.15
C SER A 98 -18.01 -0.14 20.01
N LYS A 99 -19.24 -0.60 19.99
CA LYS A 99 -19.57 -2.04 19.79
C LYS A 99 -19.15 -2.53 18.40
N MET A 100 -19.34 -1.73 17.38
CA MET A 100 -18.95 -2.05 16.00
C MET A 100 -17.42 -2.11 15.88
N VAL A 101 -16.73 -1.11 16.40
CA VAL A 101 -15.26 -1.02 16.42
C VAL A 101 -14.66 -2.20 17.19
N SER A 102 -15.20 -2.55 18.36
CA SER A 102 -14.74 -3.70 19.15
C SER A 102 -14.83 -5.01 18.35
N ASN A 103 -15.95 -5.24 17.64
CA ASN A 103 -16.10 -6.42 16.79
C ASN A 103 -15.13 -6.41 15.60
N MET A 104 -14.91 -5.25 14.99
CA MET A 104 -13.94 -5.10 13.90
C MET A 104 -12.52 -5.33 14.40
N LYS A 105 -12.18 -4.79 15.58
CA LYS A 105 -10.87 -4.98 16.22
C LYS A 105 -10.59 -6.46 16.50
N LEU A 106 -11.56 -7.22 17.00
CA LEU A 106 -11.40 -8.67 17.16
C LEU A 106 -11.05 -9.37 15.83
N LYS A 107 -11.67 -8.95 14.72
CA LYS A 107 -11.34 -9.46 13.40
C LYS A 107 -9.94 -9.01 12.95
N PHE A 108 -9.62 -7.75 13.16
CA PHE A 108 -8.30 -7.19 12.85
C PHE A 108 -7.20 -7.94 13.61
N ASP A 109 -7.35 -8.10 14.91
CA ASP A 109 -6.37 -8.76 15.78
C ASP A 109 -6.16 -10.24 15.42
N LYS A 110 -7.19 -10.91 14.91
CA LYS A 110 -7.07 -12.29 14.42
C LYS A 110 -6.06 -12.41 13.27
N TYR A 111 -6.00 -11.41 12.37
CA TYR A 111 -5.15 -11.46 11.18
C TYR A 111 -3.83 -10.69 11.38
N TRP A 112 -3.86 -9.60 12.14
CA TRP A 112 -2.76 -8.62 12.24
C TRP A 112 -2.25 -8.42 13.67
N GLY A 113 -2.93 -8.97 14.67
CA GLY A 113 -2.56 -8.79 16.09
C GLY A 113 -1.23 -9.42 16.47
N ASN A 114 -0.76 -10.43 15.74
CA ASN A 114 0.57 -10.99 15.94
C ASN A 114 1.48 -10.72 14.72
N PRO A 115 2.50 -9.86 14.85
CA PRO A 115 3.38 -9.51 13.76
C PRO A 115 4.24 -10.67 13.25
N GLU A 116 4.39 -11.75 14.03
CA GLU A 116 5.11 -12.96 13.60
C GLU A 116 4.36 -13.78 12.55
N ASN A 117 3.04 -13.59 12.48
CA ASN A 117 2.19 -14.25 11.47
C ASN A 117 2.16 -13.47 10.15
N ILE A 118 2.66 -12.23 10.12
CA ILE A 118 2.72 -11.42 8.91
C ILE A 118 3.86 -11.95 8.03
N ASN A 119 3.59 -12.05 6.74
CA ASN A 119 4.62 -12.47 5.78
C ASN A 119 5.81 -11.49 5.81
N LEU A 120 7.00 -12.03 6.07
CA LEU A 120 8.23 -11.23 6.18
C LEU A 120 8.55 -10.41 4.92
N LEU A 121 8.09 -10.85 3.73
CA LEU A 121 8.25 -10.07 2.50
C LEU A 121 7.56 -8.70 2.58
N MET A 122 6.46 -8.58 3.33
CA MET A 122 5.78 -7.30 3.53
C MET A 122 6.62 -6.32 4.35
N PHE A 123 7.29 -6.81 5.39
CA PHE A 123 8.26 -5.99 6.13
C PHE A 123 9.47 -5.65 5.29
N LEU A 124 9.97 -6.61 4.49
CA LEU A 124 11.10 -6.36 3.60
C LEU A 124 10.78 -5.30 2.54
N ALA A 125 9.57 -5.26 2.02
CA ALA A 125 9.14 -4.24 1.07
C ALA A 125 9.23 -2.82 1.66
N ILE A 126 8.91 -2.66 2.96
CA ILE A 126 9.07 -1.38 3.66
C ILE A 126 10.53 -1.09 3.96
N VAL A 127 11.30 -2.09 4.39
CA VAL A 127 12.74 -1.92 4.60
C VAL A 127 13.44 -1.50 3.30
N LEU A 128 12.99 -2.01 2.16
CA LEU A 128 13.49 -1.65 0.83
C LEU A 128 12.90 -0.35 0.28
N ASP A 129 12.01 0.32 1.02
CA ASP A 129 11.61 1.69 0.70
C ASP A 129 12.60 2.67 1.34
N PRO A 130 13.36 3.44 0.55
CA PRO A 130 14.42 4.32 1.06
C PRO A 130 13.91 5.46 1.95
N ARG A 131 12.60 5.71 1.96
CA ARG A 131 11.95 6.70 2.82
C ARG A 131 11.80 6.18 4.26
N TYR A 132 11.61 4.88 4.43
CA TYR A 132 11.22 4.26 5.69
C TYR A 132 12.30 3.38 6.30
N LYS A 133 12.86 2.47 5.52
CA LYS A 133 13.90 1.52 5.92
C LYS A 133 13.54 0.77 7.23
N MET A 134 14.54 0.19 7.88
CA MET A 134 14.36 -0.53 9.15
C MET A 134 13.93 0.40 10.31
N GLY A 135 14.26 1.68 10.21
CA GLY A 135 13.91 2.68 11.25
C GLY A 135 12.40 2.79 11.45
N TYR A 136 11.64 2.86 10.37
CA TYR A 136 10.18 2.94 10.42
C TYR A 136 9.56 1.64 10.96
N VAL A 137 10.05 0.49 10.53
CA VAL A 137 9.56 -0.81 11.03
C VAL A 137 9.77 -0.92 12.54
N LYS A 138 10.96 -0.55 13.04
CA LYS A 138 11.24 -0.54 14.48
C LYS A 138 10.34 0.44 15.24
N PHE A 139 10.08 1.61 14.67
CA PHE A 139 9.20 2.61 15.27
C PHE A 139 7.76 2.09 15.37
N SER A 140 7.19 1.62 14.26
CA SER A 140 5.80 1.15 14.22
C SER A 140 5.58 -0.09 15.08
N LEU A 141 6.50 -1.04 15.08
CA LEU A 141 6.41 -2.20 15.96
C LEU A 141 6.41 -1.81 17.46
N LYS A 142 7.24 -0.84 17.87
CA LYS A 142 7.27 -0.35 19.26
C LYS A 142 5.97 0.32 19.68
N PHE A 143 5.23 0.87 18.75
CA PHE A 143 3.97 1.54 19.03
C PHE A 143 2.84 0.55 19.40
N PHE A 144 2.87 -0.65 18.82
CA PHE A 144 1.80 -1.64 18.97
C PHE A 144 2.15 -2.87 19.79
N TYR A 145 3.46 -3.19 19.96
CA TYR A 145 3.89 -4.45 20.54
C TYR A 145 4.94 -4.25 21.64
N ASP A 146 5.09 -5.27 22.50
CA ASP A 146 6.09 -5.30 23.54
C ASP A 146 7.54 -5.38 23.02
N ALA A 147 8.50 -4.97 23.84
CA ALA A 147 9.92 -4.90 23.47
C ALA A 147 10.51 -6.25 23.03
N GLN A 148 10.03 -7.36 23.61
CA GLN A 148 10.52 -8.70 23.28
C GLN A 148 10.07 -9.11 21.88
N THR A 149 8.80 -8.89 21.54
CA THR A 149 8.24 -9.13 20.21
C THR A 149 8.93 -8.23 19.15
N VAL A 150 9.12 -6.95 19.45
CA VAL A 150 9.84 -6.02 18.56
C VAL A 150 11.25 -6.52 18.24
N THR A 151 12.00 -6.95 19.26
CA THR A 151 13.37 -7.45 19.07
C THR A 151 13.38 -8.71 18.22
N ARG A 152 12.48 -9.64 18.48
CA ARG A 152 12.39 -10.91 17.75
C ARG A 152 12.02 -10.72 16.28
N VAL A 153 10.97 -9.93 16.01
CA VAL A 153 10.54 -9.64 14.64
C VAL A 153 11.60 -8.87 13.86
N THR A 154 12.22 -7.87 14.48
CA THR A 154 13.32 -7.12 13.85
C THR A 154 14.48 -8.03 13.45
N LEU A 155 14.88 -8.94 14.36
CA LEU A 155 15.94 -9.89 14.09
C LEU A 155 15.58 -10.83 12.92
N LEU A 156 14.34 -11.32 12.86
CA LEU A 156 13.87 -12.17 11.76
C LEU A 156 13.90 -11.43 10.42
N ILE A 157 13.54 -10.15 10.39
CA ILE A 157 13.59 -9.32 9.17
C ILE A 157 15.03 -9.14 8.72
N GLU A 158 15.93 -8.78 9.63
CA GLU A 158 17.37 -8.60 9.34
C GLU A 158 18.01 -9.90 8.84
N GLN A 159 17.73 -11.01 9.48
CA GLN A 159 18.23 -12.33 9.05
C GLN A 159 17.69 -12.72 7.66
N THR A 160 16.40 -12.44 7.40
CA THR A 160 15.78 -12.75 6.12
C THR A 160 16.38 -11.90 5.00
N LEU A 161 16.59 -10.60 5.23
CA LEU A 161 17.22 -9.70 4.25
C LEU A 161 18.65 -10.16 3.93
N ASN A 162 19.44 -10.47 4.96
CA ASN A 162 20.80 -10.96 4.76
C ASN A 162 20.84 -12.33 4.05
N ARG A 163 19.89 -13.22 4.35
CA ARG A 163 19.76 -14.50 3.65
C ARG A 163 19.46 -14.30 2.17
N LEU A 164 18.50 -13.42 1.84
CA LEU A 164 18.20 -13.08 0.45
C LEU A 164 19.45 -12.48 -0.24
N TYR A 165 20.13 -11.57 0.43
CA TYR A 165 21.36 -10.98 -0.10
C TYR A 165 22.40 -12.03 -0.48
N VAL A 166 22.63 -13.03 0.36
CA VAL A 166 23.54 -14.15 0.05
C VAL A 166 23.02 -14.99 -1.13
N VAL A 167 21.72 -15.30 -1.16
CA VAL A 167 21.10 -16.09 -2.24
C VAL A 167 21.22 -15.39 -3.59
N TYR A 168 21.09 -14.08 -3.63
CA TYR A 168 21.22 -13.28 -4.86
C TYR A 168 22.68 -13.02 -5.26
N GLY A 169 23.65 -13.63 -4.57
CA GLY A 169 25.08 -13.59 -4.90
C GLY A 169 25.90 -12.59 -4.07
N GLY A 170 25.26 -11.96 -3.07
CA GLY A 170 25.96 -11.11 -2.11
C GLY A 170 26.96 -11.92 -1.29
N GLY A 171 28.18 -11.42 -1.18
CA GLY A 171 29.25 -12.12 -0.45
C GLY A 171 30.07 -13.13 -1.27
N LEU A 172 29.70 -13.38 -2.52
CA LEU A 172 30.59 -14.08 -3.47
C LEU A 172 31.60 -13.06 -3.97
N LYS A 173 32.90 -13.30 -3.66
CA LYS A 173 33.98 -12.58 -4.33
C LYS A 173 33.81 -12.82 -5.83
N PRO A 174 33.97 -11.81 -6.70
CA PRO A 174 34.06 -12.05 -8.13
C PRO A 174 35.15 -13.12 -8.34
N LYS A 175 34.76 -14.29 -8.87
CA LYS A 175 35.77 -15.19 -9.42
C LYS A 175 36.29 -14.46 -10.63
N ASP A 176 37.58 -14.15 -10.59
CA ASP A 176 38.37 -13.75 -11.75
C ASP A 176 38.23 -14.81 -12.84
N ASN A 177 37.19 -14.77 -13.61
CA ASN A 177 37.05 -15.45 -14.89
C ASN A 177 37.31 -14.41 -15.99
N ALA A 178 38.50 -13.86 -15.99
CA ALA A 178 39.07 -13.16 -17.13
C ALA A 178 40.13 -14.02 -17.78
N SER A 179 39.68 -15.08 -18.45
CA SER A 179 40.37 -15.63 -19.60
C SER A 179 39.70 -15.04 -20.84
N ASP A 180 39.93 -13.77 -21.11
CA ASP A 180 39.75 -13.22 -22.44
C ASP A 180 41.09 -13.00 -23.09
N GLU A 181 41.54 -14.05 -23.77
CA GLU A 181 42.47 -13.95 -24.86
C GLU A 181 41.78 -13.20 -26.00
N SER A 182 41.99 -11.90 -26.07
CA SER A 182 41.85 -11.23 -27.37
C SER A 182 42.48 -9.85 -27.40
N ALA A 183 43.25 -9.69 -28.45
CA ALA A 183 43.78 -8.47 -28.99
C ALA A 183 45.12 -7.99 -28.44
N LYS A 184 46.18 -8.67 -28.87
CA LYS A 184 47.49 -8.03 -29.14
C LYS A 184 47.29 -6.96 -30.24
N PHE A 185 47.10 -5.72 -29.87
CA PHE A 185 47.33 -4.59 -30.76
C PHE A 185 48.72 -4.02 -30.47
N ASN A 186 49.68 -4.35 -31.32
CA ASN A 186 50.97 -3.69 -31.39
C ASN A 186 50.78 -2.27 -31.95
N ALA A 187 50.87 -1.27 -31.07
CA ALA A 187 51.17 0.09 -31.47
C ALA A 187 52.33 0.61 -30.65
N ALA A 188 53.49 0.65 -31.25
CA ALA A 188 54.66 1.28 -30.72
C ALA A 188 54.46 2.78 -30.54
N GLY A 189 54.88 3.33 -29.40
CA GLY A 189 55.05 4.76 -29.26
C GLY A 189 54.54 5.35 -27.92
N SER A 190 55.50 5.56 -26.97
CA SER A 190 55.48 6.74 -26.07
C SER A 190 54.33 6.97 -25.04
N SER A 191 53.62 5.94 -24.56
CA SER A 191 52.61 6.16 -23.56
C SER A 191 52.70 5.24 -22.32
N HIS A 192 53.84 4.59 -22.11
CA HIS A 192 53.97 3.56 -21.05
C HIS A 192 53.89 4.13 -19.64
N GLN A 193 54.37 5.33 -19.37
CA GLN A 193 54.36 5.90 -18.02
C GLN A 193 52.97 6.37 -17.56
N ARG A 194 52.12 6.87 -18.48
CA ARG A 194 50.73 7.28 -18.13
C ARG A 194 49.83 6.08 -17.87
N ARG A 195 50.02 4.98 -18.60
CA ARG A 195 49.24 3.75 -18.41
C ARG A 195 49.59 3.06 -17.09
N THR A 196 50.84 3.10 -16.66
CA THR A 196 51.32 2.50 -15.41
C THR A 196 50.75 3.23 -14.19
N PHE A 197 50.65 4.57 -14.24
CA PHE A 197 50.09 5.35 -13.14
C PHE A 197 48.56 5.12 -13.02
N LEU A 198 47.84 5.08 -14.13
CA LEU A 198 46.41 4.78 -14.14
C LEU A 198 46.13 3.34 -13.69
N SER A 199 46.93 2.36 -14.12
CA SER A 199 46.79 0.98 -13.65
C SER A 199 47.16 0.82 -12.17
N ASN A 200 48.13 1.57 -11.66
CA ASN A 200 48.47 1.62 -10.24
C ASN A 200 47.33 2.33 -9.43
N PHE A 201 46.69 3.37 -9.99
CA PHE A 201 45.56 4.03 -9.38
C PHE A 201 44.33 3.10 -9.34
N ILE A 202 44.07 2.36 -10.42
CA ILE A 202 43.01 1.36 -10.46
C ILE A 202 43.27 0.24 -9.43
N LYS A 203 44.47 -0.28 -9.36
CA LYS A 203 44.87 -1.27 -8.33
C LYS A 203 44.73 -0.72 -6.92
N HIS A 204 45.15 0.52 -6.69
CA HIS A 204 45.00 1.18 -5.39
C HIS A 204 43.53 1.40 -5.05
N GLN A 205 42.67 1.73 -6.03
CA GLN A 205 41.23 1.79 -5.86
C GLN A 205 40.63 0.41 -5.57
N GLU A 206 41.07 -0.64 -6.27
CA GLU A 206 40.65 -2.02 -6.04
C GLU A 206 41.11 -2.51 -4.63
N GLU A 207 42.33 -2.21 -4.21
CA GLU A 207 42.85 -2.52 -2.87
C GLU A 207 42.07 -1.76 -1.77
N HIS A 208 41.70 -0.51 -1.98
CA HIS A 208 40.85 0.26 -1.07
C HIS A 208 39.41 -0.18 -1.10
N SER A 209 38.85 -0.57 -2.25
CA SER A 209 37.47 -1.11 -2.37
C SER A 209 37.33 -2.50 -1.72
N VAL A 210 38.44 -3.27 -1.62
CA VAL A 210 38.45 -4.53 -0.87
C VAL A 210 38.36 -4.29 0.64
N PHE A 211 38.81 -3.12 1.12
CA PHE A 211 38.68 -2.74 2.54
C PHE A 211 37.29 -2.11 2.86
N GLU A 212 36.58 -1.59 1.85
CA GLU A 212 35.20 -1.09 1.94
C GLU A 212 34.16 -2.11 1.50
N SER A 213 34.39 -3.41 1.75
CA SER A 213 33.32 -4.39 1.61
C SER A 213 32.31 -4.31 2.77
N CYS A 214 31.84 -3.11 3.10
CA CYS A 214 30.56 -2.96 3.77
C CYS A 214 29.54 -3.68 2.92
N ASN A 215 28.90 -4.71 3.50
CA ASN A 215 27.76 -5.38 2.90
C ASN A 215 26.79 -4.31 2.36
N GLU A 216 26.34 -4.41 1.10
CA GLU A 216 25.38 -3.44 0.51
C GLU A 216 24.20 -3.18 1.44
N VAL A 217 23.77 -4.18 2.21
CA VAL A 217 22.70 -4.09 3.20
C VAL A 217 23.05 -3.09 4.30
N GLU A 218 24.25 -3.19 4.88
CA GLU A 218 24.71 -2.27 5.93
C GLU A 218 24.84 -0.85 5.40
N LYS A 219 25.40 -0.71 4.20
CA LYS A 219 25.52 0.58 3.52
C LYS A 219 24.15 1.20 3.26
N TYR A 220 23.20 0.44 2.71
CA TYR A 220 21.85 0.91 2.43
C TYR A 220 21.12 1.33 3.71
N LEU A 221 21.19 0.52 4.76
CA LEU A 221 20.53 0.83 6.02
C LEU A 221 21.15 2.01 6.76
N GLY A 222 22.47 2.20 6.61
CA GLY A 222 23.22 3.32 7.21
C GLY A 222 23.15 4.63 6.43
N ASP A 223 22.83 4.59 5.14
CA ASP A 223 22.66 5.80 4.33
C ASP A 223 21.46 6.64 4.79
N GLU A 224 21.47 7.91 4.44
CA GLU A 224 20.41 8.86 4.75
C GLU A 224 19.08 8.45 4.11
N ASN A 225 17.97 8.68 4.81
CA ASN A 225 16.64 8.38 4.27
C ASN A 225 16.19 9.45 3.28
N VAL A 226 15.47 9.04 2.24
CA VAL A 226 14.69 9.97 1.43
C VAL A 226 13.54 10.51 2.27
N SER A 227 13.21 11.80 2.11
CA SER A 227 12.09 12.38 2.85
C SER A 227 10.77 11.66 2.54
N PRO A 228 10.02 11.21 3.55
CA PRO A 228 8.68 10.63 3.35
C PRO A 228 7.68 11.58 2.68
N LEU A 229 7.93 12.89 2.79
CA LEU A 229 7.10 13.95 2.22
C LEU A 229 7.46 14.30 0.77
N THR A 230 8.38 13.57 0.13
CA THR A 230 8.73 13.79 -1.27
C THR A 230 7.50 13.53 -2.15
N PRO A 231 6.97 14.56 -2.84
CA PRO A 231 5.80 14.39 -3.69
C PRO A 231 6.11 13.46 -4.87
N SER A 232 5.14 12.65 -5.25
CA SER A 232 5.23 11.75 -6.42
C SER A 232 6.46 10.85 -6.42
N PHE A 233 6.88 10.34 -5.26
CA PHE A 233 8.04 9.48 -5.15
C PHE A 233 7.82 8.13 -5.85
N ASP A 234 8.62 7.87 -6.87
CA ASP A 234 8.65 6.59 -7.59
C ASP A 234 9.76 5.69 -7.04
N ILE A 235 9.37 4.64 -6.29
CA ILE A 235 10.29 3.68 -5.68
C ILE A 235 11.03 2.84 -6.73
N LEU A 236 10.39 2.49 -7.85
CA LEU A 236 11.02 1.68 -8.89
C LEU A 236 12.07 2.50 -9.65
N LEU A 237 11.78 3.75 -9.92
CA LEU A 237 12.74 4.68 -10.52
C LEU A 237 13.93 4.90 -9.58
N TRP A 238 13.69 5.06 -8.28
CA TRP A 238 14.77 5.20 -7.29
C TRP A 238 15.71 4.00 -7.29
N TRP A 239 15.18 2.78 -7.26
CA TRP A 239 15.98 1.56 -7.32
C TRP A 239 16.71 1.41 -8.65
N LYS A 240 16.09 1.81 -9.77
CA LYS A 240 16.72 1.82 -11.09
C LYS A 240 17.94 2.76 -11.11
N VAL A 241 17.82 3.97 -10.59
CA VAL A 241 18.92 4.95 -10.53
C VAL A 241 20.04 4.49 -9.58
N ASN A 242 19.69 3.88 -8.45
CA ASN A 242 20.64 3.45 -7.45
C ASN A 242 21.17 2.00 -7.65
N SER A 243 20.79 1.35 -8.75
CA SER A 243 21.17 -0.05 -9.04
C SER A 243 22.69 -0.25 -9.18
N THR A 244 23.46 0.77 -9.57
CA THR A 244 24.93 0.70 -9.61
C THR A 244 25.54 0.78 -8.22
N LYS A 245 24.91 1.47 -7.27
CA LYS A 245 25.36 1.61 -5.89
C LYS A 245 25.00 0.38 -5.04
N TYR A 246 23.84 -0.24 -5.32
CA TYR A 246 23.24 -1.37 -4.61
C TYR A 246 22.81 -2.45 -5.59
N ASN A 247 23.76 -3.09 -6.24
CA ASN A 247 23.50 -4.01 -7.35
C ASN A 247 22.63 -5.21 -6.93
N ILE A 248 23.00 -5.88 -5.85
CA ILE A 248 22.27 -7.05 -5.33
C ILE A 248 20.92 -6.64 -4.68
N LEU A 249 20.94 -5.57 -3.87
CA LEU A 249 19.72 -5.09 -3.25
C LEU A 249 18.70 -4.59 -4.26
N ALA A 250 19.12 -4.01 -5.39
CA ALA A 250 18.20 -3.58 -6.44
C ALA A 250 17.49 -4.77 -7.11
N MET A 251 18.17 -5.91 -7.26
CA MET A 251 17.54 -7.15 -7.74
C MET A 251 16.52 -7.68 -6.73
N ILE A 252 16.88 -7.72 -5.45
CA ILE A 252 15.97 -8.13 -4.37
C ILE A 252 14.76 -7.19 -4.31
N ALA A 253 15.00 -5.87 -4.37
CA ALA A 253 13.94 -4.87 -4.33
C ALA A 253 12.95 -5.04 -5.49
N ARG A 254 13.43 -5.25 -6.70
CA ARG A 254 12.58 -5.52 -7.86
C ARG A 254 11.65 -6.70 -7.64
N ASP A 255 12.19 -7.80 -7.11
CA ASP A 255 11.42 -9.03 -6.93
C ASP A 255 10.46 -8.94 -5.74
N VAL A 256 10.89 -8.34 -4.62
CA VAL A 256 10.04 -8.12 -3.43
C VAL A 256 8.93 -7.11 -3.70
N LEU A 257 9.23 -6.01 -4.40
CA LEU A 257 8.25 -4.97 -4.73
C LEU A 257 7.24 -5.41 -5.80
N ALA A 258 7.53 -6.47 -6.54
CA ALA A 258 6.59 -7.08 -7.48
C ALA A 258 5.53 -7.98 -6.81
N VAL A 259 5.66 -8.27 -5.51
CA VAL A 259 4.72 -9.15 -4.80
C VAL A 259 3.37 -8.45 -4.65
N PRO A 260 2.26 -9.03 -5.14
CA PRO A 260 0.93 -8.47 -4.94
C PRO A 260 0.50 -8.64 -3.48
N VAL A 261 -0.13 -7.62 -2.90
CA VAL A 261 -0.64 -7.64 -1.52
C VAL A 261 -2.05 -8.23 -1.41
N SER A 262 -2.75 -8.38 -2.52
CA SER A 262 -4.10 -8.94 -2.55
C SER A 262 -4.32 -9.86 -3.74
N SER A 263 -5.32 -10.74 -3.64
CA SER A 263 -5.77 -11.61 -4.72
C SER A 263 -6.68 -10.92 -5.74
N VAL A 264 -6.99 -9.64 -5.55
CA VAL A 264 -7.96 -8.89 -6.38
C VAL A 264 -7.56 -8.91 -7.86
N ALA A 265 -6.28 -8.75 -8.17
CA ALA A 265 -5.80 -8.81 -9.55
C ALA A 265 -6.09 -10.16 -10.22
N SER A 266 -5.88 -11.28 -9.51
CA SER A 266 -6.21 -12.61 -10.00
C SER A 266 -7.73 -12.84 -10.10
N GLU A 267 -8.50 -12.37 -9.14
CA GLU A 267 -9.97 -12.44 -9.17
C GLU A 267 -10.55 -11.64 -10.34
N GLN A 268 -10.00 -10.47 -10.63
CA GLN A 268 -10.38 -9.66 -11.80
C GLN A 268 -10.05 -10.38 -13.12
N ALA A 269 -8.93 -11.12 -13.18
CA ALA A 269 -8.59 -11.92 -14.35
C ALA A 269 -9.62 -13.03 -14.58
N PHE A 270 -10.08 -13.72 -13.52
CA PHE A 270 -11.14 -14.73 -13.62
C PHE A 270 -12.49 -14.12 -14.03
N SER A 271 -12.85 -12.97 -13.47
CA SER A 271 -14.07 -12.24 -13.86
C SER A 271 -14.02 -11.82 -15.33
N THR A 272 -12.87 -11.38 -15.82
CA THR A 272 -12.65 -11.05 -17.23
C THR A 272 -12.75 -12.31 -18.10
N GLY A 273 -12.16 -13.42 -17.65
CA GLY A 273 -12.30 -14.73 -18.31
C GLY A 273 -13.76 -15.16 -18.45
N GLY A 274 -14.56 -14.98 -17.41
CA GLY A 274 -16.00 -15.26 -17.44
C GLY A 274 -16.79 -14.40 -18.45
N ARG A 275 -16.36 -13.17 -18.72
CA ARG A 275 -16.98 -12.32 -19.77
C ARG A 275 -16.54 -12.74 -21.19
N ILE A 276 -15.33 -13.26 -21.34
CA ILE A 276 -14.80 -13.77 -22.61
C ILE A 276 -15.43 -15.11 -22.97
N LEU A 277 -15.65 -15.97 -21.95
CA LEU A 277 -16.29 -17.27 -22.06
C LEU A 277 -17.80 -17.14 -21.85
N ASP A 278 -18.47 -16.49 -22.79
CA ASP A 278 -19.93 -16.51 -22.90
C ASP A 278 -20.40 -17.93 -23.29
N PRO A 279 -21.62 -18.36 -22.93
CA PRO A 279 -22.20 -19.64 -23.36
C PRO A 279 -22.07 -19.91 -24.86
N TYR A 280 -22.10 -18.88 -25.68
CA TYR A 280 -21.88 -18.96 -27.14
C TYR A 280 -20.41 -19.08 -27.56
N ARG A 281 -19.45 -18.88 -26.65
CA ARG A 281 -17.99 -18.92 -26.89
C ARG A 281 -17.28 -19.95 -26.00
N SER A 282 -18.01 -20.88 -25.44
CA SER A 282 -17.48 -21.91 -24.52
C SER A 282 -16.47 -22.88 -25.17
N SER A 283 -16.40 -22.89 -26.51
CA SER A 283 -15.50 -23.76 -27.28
C SER A 283 -14.10 -23.15 -27.53
N LEU A 284 -13.79 -22.00 -26.96
CA LEU A 284 -12.48 -21.37 -27.13
C LEU A 284 -11.37 -22.22 -26.47
N ASN A 285 -10.26 -22.38 -27.19
CA ASN A 285 -9.08 -23.05 -26.63
C ASN A 285 -8.54 -22.24 -25.42
N PRO A 286 -8.16 -22.89 -24.31
CA PRO A 286 -7.61 -22.24 -23.12
C PRO A 286 -6.46 -21.25 -23.41
N LYS A 287 -5.59 -21.56 -24.38
CA LYS A 287 -4.52 -20.64 -24.80
C LYS A 287 -5.08 -19.34 -25.40
N THR A 288 -6.13 -19.44 -26.22
CA THR A 288 -6.78 -18.27 -26.84
C THR A 288 -7.43 -17.40 -25.77
N VAL A 289 -8.11 -18.00 -24.78
CA VAL A 289 -8.69 -17.28 -23.63
C VAL A 289 -7.60 -16.55 -22.87
N ASN A 290 -6.47 -17.20 -22.58
CA ASN A 290 -5.35 -16.59 -21.89
C ASN A 290 -4.79 -15.40 -22.66
N TYR A 291 -4.60 -15.52 -23.99
CA TYR A 291 -4.15 -14.42 -24.83
C TYR A 291 -5.12 -13.25 -24.82
N LEU A 292 -6.42 -13.50 -24.87
CA LEU A 292 -7.45 -12.45 -24.82
C LEU A 292 -7.44 -11.71 -23.48
N ILE A 293 -7.33 -12.44 -22.35
CA ILE A 293 -7.24 -11.85 -21.01
C ILE A 293 -5.99 -10.98 -20.89
N CYS A 294 -4.82 -11.51 -21.30
CA CYS A 294 -3.57 -10.76 -21.22
C CYS A 294 -3.61 -9.51 -22.11
N THR A 295 -4.07 -9.64 -23.36
CA THR A 295 -4.20 -8.51 -24.29
C THR A 295 -5.12 -7.44 -23.74
N GLN A 296 -6.29 -7.82 -23.18
CA GLN A 296 -7.20 -6.87 -22.58
C GLN A 296 -6.57 -6.14 -21.38
N SER A 297 -5.83 -6.86 -20.54
CA SER A 297 -5.11 -6.27 -19.39
C SER A 297 -4.07 -5.25 -19.84
N TRP A 298 -3.27 -5.59 -20.86
CA TRP A 298 -2.24 -4.71 -21.41
C TRP A 298 -2.81 -3.46 -22.09
N LEU A 299 -3.90 -3.62 -22.84
CA LEU A 299 -4.57 -2.50 -23.50
C LEU A 299 -5.20 -1.54 -22.50
N LYS A 300 -5.76 -2.06 -21.39
CA LYS A 300 -6.27 -1.20 -20.30
C LYS A 300 -5.13 -0.41 -19.66
N GLY A 301 -4.05 -1.05 -19.29
CA GLY A 301 -2.89 -0.39 -18.69
C GLY A 301 -2.26 0.67 -19.61
N ALA A 302 -2.27 0.44 -20.94
CA ALA A 302 -1.80 1.42 -21.91
C ALA A 302 -2.74 2.63 -22.03
N ASN A 303 -4.05 2.41 -21.96
CA ASN A 303 -5.07 3.48 -22.08
C ASN A 303 -5.20 4.31 -20.78
N GLU A 304 -5.02 3.71 -19.60
CA GLU A 304 -5.03 4.45 -18.34
C GLU A 304 -3.84 5.42 -18.21
N GLY A 305 -2.71 5.13 -18.90
CA GLY A 305 -1.60 6.07 -19.03
C GLY A 305 -1.90 7.30 -19.92
N VAL A 306 -2.95 7.25 -20.72
CA VAL A 306 -3.39 8.33 -21.60
C VAL A 306 -4.61 9.08 -21.05
N SER A 307 -5.37 8.47 -20.13
CA SER A 307 -6.63 9.02 -19.62
C SER A 307 -6.49 9.92 -18.38
N LEU A 308 -5.28 10.17 -17.88
CA LEU A 308 -5.08 11.03 -16.71
C LEU A 308 -5.25 12.53 -16.99
N GLU A 309 -5.47 12.94 -18.24
CA GLU A 309 -5.70 14.36 -18.59
C GLU A 309 -7.16 14.74 -18.89
N VAL A 310 -8.12 13.80 -18.83
CA VAL A 310 -9.51 14.09 -19.28
C VAL A 310 -10.57 13.83 -18.18
N ALA A 311 -10.21 13.32 -17.02
CA ALA A 311 -11.18 12.93 -15.98
C ALA A 311 -11.30 13.92 -14.79
N GLU A 312 -10.69 15.11 -14.85
CA GLU A 312 -10.79 16.13 -13.78
C GLU A 312 -11.78 17.27 -14.09
N GLU A 313 -12.58 17.19 -15.14
CA GLU A 313 -13.58 18.20 -15.47
C GLU A 313 -15.01 17.64 -15.42
N GLU A 314 -15.43 16.96 -14.35
CA GLU A 314 -16.86 16.82 -14.08
C GLU A 314 -17.13 16.89 -12.56
N GLU A 315 -17.76 18.03 -12.20
CA GLU A 315 -18.57 18.28 -11.01
C GLU A 315 -17.87 18.58 -9.67
N ASP A 316 -17.21 19.74 -9.62
CA ASP A 316 -17.28 20.58 -8.43
C ASP A 316 -18.68 21.19 -8.29
N ALA A 317 -19.66 20.37 -7.94
CA ALA A 317 -20.88 20.84 -7.34
C ALA A 317 -20.54 21.14 -5.87
N GLU A 318 -20.48 22.41 -5.54
CA GLU A 318 -20.34 22.97 -4.19
C GLU A 318 -21.24 22.19 -3.23
N LEU A 319 -20.65 21.26 -2.48
CA LEU A 319 -21.25 20.66 -1.31
C LEU A 319 -20.88 21.53 -0.13
N ASP A 320 -21.88 22.27 0.36
CA ASP A 320 -21.89 23.02 1.60
C ASP A 320 -21.10 22.27 2.71
N ASP A 321 -20.10 22.96 3.23
CA ASP A 321 -19.08 22.51 4.18
C ASP A 321 -19.68 22.20 5.56
N GLY A 322 -20.54 21.18 5.64
CA GLY A 322 -21.11 20.64 6.88
C GLY A 322 -20.41 19.39 7.41
N PHE A 323 -19.35 18.90 6.77
CA PHE A 323 -18.62 17.72 7.23
C PHE A 323 -17.55 18.10 8.26
N LEU A 324 -17.93 18.00 9.54
CA LEU A 324 -16.97 18.09 10.64
C LEU A 324 -15.88 17.02 10.50
N ASN A 325 -14.68 17.50 10.33
CA ASN A 325 -13.47 16.71 10.34
C ASN A 325 -13.33 16.05 11.72
N VAL A 326 -13.27 14.71 11.78
CA VAL A 326 -13.16 13.92 13.01
C VAL A 326 -11.95 14.30 13.88
N SER A 327 -10.98 15.03 13.31
CA SER A 327 -9.85 15.59 14.04
C SER A 327 -10.20 16.76 14.98
N GLN A 328 -11.44 17.28 14.98
CA GLN A 328 -11.86 18.39 15.84
C GLN A 328 -12.71 17.95 17.05
N LEU A 329 -13.03 16.69 17.21
CA LEU A 329 -13.78 16.19 18.38
C LEU A 329 -12.91 15.92 19.62
N GLY A 330 -11.62 16.23 19.57
CA GLY A 330 -10.66 16.08 20.68
C GLY A 330 -10.27 17.37 21.41
N GLY A 331 -11.00 18.47 21.28
CA GLY A 331 -10.68 19.78 21.84
C GLY A 331 -11.52 20.13 23.07
N VAL A 332 -11.02 19.74 24.23
CA VAL A 332 -10.96 20.44 25.51
C VAL A 332 -12.18 21.28 25.96
N ALA A 333 -12.89 20.75 26.90
CA ALA A 333 -13.60 21.58 27.90
C ALA A 333 -12.56 22.15 28.87
N ASP A 334 -12.15 23.39 28.67
CA ASP A 334 -11.43 24.14 29.70
C ASP A 334 -12.43 25.02 30.46
N SER A 335 -12.58 24.63 31.70
CA SER A 335 -13.37 25.33 32.70
C SER A 335 -12.61 26.54 33.20
N SER A 336 -13.05 27.73 32.87
CA SER A 336 -12.64 28.93 33.58
C SER A 336 -13.83 29.65 34.19
N ALA A 337 -13.73 29.67 35.50
CA ALA A 337 -14.43 30.38 36.55
C ALA A 337 -15.00 31.73 36.14
N ILE A 338 -16.25 31.96 36.55
CA ILE A 338 -16.86 33.27 36.66
C ILE A 338 -16.80 33.66 38.13
N ILE A 339 -16.12 34.77 38.41
CA ILE A 339 -16.22 35.53 39.64
C ILE A 339 -17.19 36.68 39.37
N VAL A 340 -18.23 36.69 40.14
CA VAL A 340 -18.97 37.73 40.80
C VAL A 340 -18.72 39.19 40.39
N ASP A 341 -19.73 39.93 40.04
CA ASP A 341 -20.51 40.84 40.89
C ASP A 341 -21.93 40.99 40.38
#